data_c246f502b01d69f013e474c6245fd563
#
_entry.id   c246f502b01d69f013e474c6245fd563
#
_cell.length_a   1.000
_cell.length_b   1.000
_cell.length_c   1.000
_cell.angle_alpha   90.00
_cell.angle_beta   90.00
_cell.angle_gamma   90.00
#
_symmetry.space_group_name_H-M   'P 1'
#
loop_
_entity.id
_entity.type
_entity.pdbx_description
1 polymer ?
#
loop_
_entity_poly.entity_id
_entity_poly.type
_entity_poly.pdbx_seq_one_letter_code
_entity_poly.pdbx_strand_id
1 'polypeptide(L)'
;MTTSMSSYRPPVRGITHMVSAGHYLAASAGYRILEQGGNAIDAGVASGIVINVTLPNATNFGGVAPIMVYMAETDEVKTISGLGRWPKDTSLDFFTGELGSEIPKGIHRTIVPSAPDAWLTTLENFGTLSLEEILQPALELAREGFPISGTTSQVLKKLSATVDKDSKEWESTFKIFSRNGKILNEWDVLVQPDLAQTFQRLIEVEIQNAHLGRMKAIRAARNFFYKGELAEEIVSYSKSLGGKLSLRDLADFNVEIETPVTSRYKNYEVLTCGPWSQGPVTGQVLQMLEKDKISTMSPNSPDYIHLLSQALNLSFSDRHHYYGDRKSVV
;
A
#
# COMPACT_ATOMS: atom_id res chain seq x y z
N MET A 1 40.95 -6.69 9.43
CA MET A 1 40.11 -7.92 9.46
C MET A 1 38.66 -7.50 9.61
N THR A 2 37.92 -7.50 8.55
CA THR A 2 36.48 -7.26 8.58
C THR A 2 35.83 -8.53 9.11
N THR A 3 35.39 -8.50 10.38
CA THR A 3 34.50 -9.52 10.93
C THR A 3 33.20 -9.43 10.12
N SER A 4 33.01 -10.35 9.19
CA SER A 4 31.71 -10.55 8.57
C SER A 4 30.75 -10.93 9.68
N MET A 5 29.81 -10.05 10.01
CA MET A 5 28.71 -10.45 10.86
C MET A 5 27.94 -11.54 10.14
N SER A 6 28.11 -12.78 10.56
CA SER A 6 27.31 -13.89 10.05
C SER A 6 25.86 -13.65 10.49
N SER A 7 24.95 -13.54 9.54
CA SER A 7 23.52 -13.54 9.84
C SER A 7 23.14 -14.87 10.49
N TYR A 8 22.29 -14.85 11.52
CA TYR A 8 21.71 -16.07 12.09
C TYR A 8 20.80 -16.83 11.11
N ARG A 9 20.37 -16.17 10.03
CA ARG A 9 19.59 -16.79 8.96
C ARG A 9 20.48 -17.01 7.74
N PRO A 10 20.48 -18.22 7.16
CA PRO A 10 21.19 -18.44 5.90
C PRO A 10 20.58 -17.56 4.81
N PRO A 11 21.37 -17.12 3.81
CA PRO A 11 20.85 -16.41 2.66
C PRO A 11 19.89 -17.33 1.90
N VAL A 12 18.69 -16.85 1.63
CA VAL A 12 17.72 -17.54 0.78
C VAL A 12 18.06 -17.25 -0.67
N ARG A 13 18.16 -18.30 -1.50
CA ARG A 13 18.48 -18.19 -2.92
C ARG A 13 17.45 -18.97 -3.73
N GLY A 14 16.90 -18.34 -4.77
CA GLY A 14 16.06 -18.99 -5.77
C GLY A 14 16.86 -19.23 -7.05
N ILE A 15 16.51 -20.28 -7.78
CA ILE A 15 17.05 -20.58 -9.11
C ILE A 15 16.09 -20.05 -10.19
N THR A 16 14.80 -20.19 -9.99
CA THR A 16 13.76 -19.83 -10.94
C THR A 16 13.07 -18.53 -10.57
N HIS A 17 12.71 -18.37 -9.31
CA HIS A 17 12.00 -17.20 -8.82
C HIS A 17 12.23 -16.98 -7.32
N MET A 18 11.92 -15.78 -6.86
CA MET A 18 12.00 -15.37 -5.47
C MET A 18 10.85 -14.42 -5.14
N VAL A 19 10.34 -14.50 -3.92
CA VAL A 19 9.38 -13.56 -3.37
C VAL A 19 9.87 -13.07 -2.01
N SER A 20 9.85 -11.76 -1.80
CA SER A 20 10.12 -11.14 -0.50
C SER A 20 8.97 -10.21 -0.15
N ALA A 21 8.44 -10.33 1.07
CA ALA A 21 7.31 -9.52 1.52
C ALA A 21 7.43 -9.22 3.03
N GLY A 22 6.70 -8.20 3.49
CA GLY A 22 6.68 -7.78 4.90
C GLY A 22 6.08 -8.79 5.87
N HIS A 23 5.40 -9.82 5.36
CA HIS A 23 4.83 -10.91 6.15
C HIS A 23 5.05 -12.26 5.46
N TYR A 24 5.38 -13.30 6.24
CA TYR A 24 5.70 -14.62 5.66
C TYR A 24 4.52 -15.24 4.88
N LEU A 25 3.27 -15.02 5.30
CA LEU A 25 2.08 -15.47 4.57
C LEU A 25 1.94 -14.76 3.22
N ALA A 26 2.33 -13.50 3.13
CA ALA A 26 2.32 -12.77 1.85
C ALA A 26 3.42 -13.29 0.91
N ALA A 27 4.63 -13.57 1.42
CA ALA A 27 5.67 -14.20 0.62
C ALA A 27 5.26 -15.60 0.14
N SER A 28 4.61 -16.38 1.00
CA SER A 28 4.06 -17.70 0.66
C SER A 28 2.97 -17.61 -0.41
N ALA A 29 2.07 -16.62 -0.32
CA ALA A 29 1.04 -16.41 -1.33
C ALA A 29 1.63 -16.10 -2.71
N GLY A 30 2.57 -15.15 -2.80
CA GLY A 30 3.23 -14.83 -4.07
C GLY A 30 4.04 -16.02 -4.62
N TYR A 31 4.69 -16.78 -3.76
CA TYR A 31 5.40 -17.99 -4.17
C TYR A 31 4.44 -19.03 -4.77
N ARG A 32 3.29 -19.26 -4.11
CA ARG A 32 2.22 -20.13 -4.61
C ARG A 32 1.74 -19.71 -6.00
N ILE A 33 1.56 -18.42 -6.24
CA ILE A 33 1.14 -17.87 -7.54
C ILE A 33 2.20 -18.17 -8.62
N LEU A 34 3.50 -18.01 -8.33
CA LEU A 34 4.57 -18.36 -9.26
C LEU A 34 4.61 -19.85 -9.58
N GLU A 35 4.43 -20.73 -8.59
CA GLU A 35 4.35 -22.20 -8.77
C GLU A 35 3.13 -22.62 -9.62
N GLN A 36 2.06 -21.82 -9.61
CA GLN A 36 0.87 -22.03 -10.43
C GLN A 36 1.02 -21.51 -11.87
N GLY A 37 2.17 -20.92 -12.23
CA GLY A 37 2.45 -20.41 -13.56
C GLY A 37 2.12 -18.93 -13.77
N GLY A 38 1.77 -18.20 -12.72
CA GLY A 38 1.63 -16.74 -12.76
C GLY A 38 2.98 -16.05 -12.98
N ASN A 39 2.96 -14.84 -13.51
CA ASN A 39 4.17 -14.04 -13.69
C ASN A 39 4.53 -13.29 -12.38
N ALA A 40 5.65 -12.55 -12.39
CA ALA A 40 6.12 -11.81 -11.22
C ALA A 40 5.12 -10.73 -10.77
N ILE A 41 4.31 -10.21 -11.68
CA ILE A 41 3.30 -9.18 -11.39
C ILE A 41 2.09 -9.81 -10.70
N ASP A 42 1.62 -10.96 -11.18
CA ASP A 42 0.59 -11.75 -10.52
C ASP A 42 0.98 -12.06 -9.06
N ALA A 43 2.21 -12.54 -8.86
CA ALA A 43 2.74 -12.84 -7.54
C ALA A 43 2.86 -11.59 -6.65
N GLY A 44 3.30 -10.47 -7.22
CA GLY A 44 3.43 -9.19 -6.53
C GLY A 44 2.08 -8.64 -6.06
N VAL A 45 1.06 -8.71 -6.93
CA VAL A 45 -0.32 -8.27 -6.61
C VAL A 45 -0.91 -9.16 -5.52
N ALA A 46 -0.83 -10.48 -5.66
CA ALA A 46 -1.32 -11.40 -4.64
C ALA A 46 -0.64 -11.19 -3.28
N SER A 47 0.69 -11.09 -3.26
CA SER A 47 1.46 -10.78 -2.04
C SER A 47 1.04 -9.45 -1.42
N GLY A 48 0.86 -8.40 -2.24
CA GLY A 48 0.47 -7.07 -1.79
C GLY A 48 -0.93 -7.06 -1.19
N ILE A 49 -1.89 -7.74 -1.79
CA ILE A 49 -3.24 -7.87 -1.22
C ILE A 49 -3.23 -8.71 0.06
N VAL A 50 -2.43 -9.77 0.13
CA VAL A 50 -2.25 -10.54 1.38
C VAL A 50 -1.63 -9.70 2.48
N ILE A 51 -0.69 -8.78 2.18
CA ILE A 51 -0.18 -7.83 3.18
C ILE A 51 -1.29 -6.92 3.70
N ASN A 52 -2.22 -6.48 2.85
CA ASN A 52 -3.38 -5.69 3.29
C ASN A 52 -4.27 -6.43 4.29
N VAL A 53 -4.29 -7.77 4.26
CA VAL A 53 -4.98 -8.62 5.25
C VAL A 53 -4.13 -8.83 6.50
N THR A 54 -2.83 -9.15 6.33
CA THR A 54 -1.99 -9.71 7.41
C THR A 54 -1.21 -8.67 8.22
N LEU A 55 -1.08 -7.43 7.71
CA LEU A 55 -0.46 -6.29 8.41
C LEU A 55 -1.41 -5.09 8.54
N PRO A 56 -2.58 -5.25 9.16
CA PRO A 56 -3.61 -4.21 9.22
C PRO A 56 -3.16 -2.96 9.99
N ASN A 57 -2.11 -3.05 10.78
CA ASN A 57 -1.48 -1.94 11.49
C ASN A 57 -0.60 -1.05 10.58
N ALA A 58 -0.22 -1.51 9.42
CA ALA A 58 0.65 -0.79 8.49
C ALA A 58 -0.04 -0.46 7.16
N THR A 59 -0.95 -1.31 6.69
CA THR A 59 -1.62 -1.18 5.39
C THR A 59 -3.00 -1.84 5.41
N ASN A 60 -3.84 -1.50 4.46
CA ASN A 60 -5.16 -2.14 4.29
C ASN A 60 -5.62 -2.03 2.83
N PHE A 61 -6.62 -2.84 2.45
CA PHE A 61 -7.16 -2.87 1.09
C PHE A 61 -7.83 -1.55 0.69
N GLY A 62 -8.39 -0.79 1.63
CA GLY A 62 -8.92 0.57 1.41
C GLY A 62 -7.86 1.68 1.45
N GLY A 63 -6.57 1.36 1.57
CA GLY A 63 -5.48 2.31 1.69
C GLY A 63 -4.84 2.71 0.36
N VAL A 64 -3.50 2.73 0.35
CA VAL A 64 -2.66 3.13 -0.78
C VAL A 64 -1.73 2.00 -1.20
N ALA A 65 -1.39 1.92 -2.48
CA ALA A 65 -0.46 0.94 -3.04
C ALA A 65 0.34 1.53 -4.21
N PRO A 66 1.38 2.33 -3.96
CA PRO A 66 2.36 2.67 -4.98
C PRO A 66 3.06 1.42 -5.49
N ILE A 67 3.07 1.22 -6.81
CA ILE A 67 3.62 0.01 -7.43
C ILE A 67 4.65 0.41 -8.49
N MET A 68 5.71 -0.38 -8.59
CA MET A 68 6.66 -0.33 -9.69
C MET A 68 6.77 -1.72 -10.31
N VAL A 69 6.66 -1.80 -11.62
CA VAL A 69 6.78 -3.04 -12.39
C VAL A 69 7.89 -2.92 -13.43
N TYR A 70 8.65 -3.97 -13.60
CA TYR A 70 9.63 -4.13 -14.68
C TYR A 70 9.20 -5.26 -15.60
N MET A 71 9.09 -4.97 -16.89
CA MET A 71 8.77 -5.92 -17.94
C MET A 71 10.04 -6.30 -18.70
N ALA A 72 10.56 -7.50 -18.46
CA ALA A 72 11.80 -7.95 -19.05
C ALA A 72 11.73 -8.08 -20.58
N GLU A 73 10.56 -8.37 -21.14
CA GLU A 73 10.38 -8.54 -22.60
C GLU A 73 10.57 -7.21 -23.37
N THR A 74 10.20 -6.09 -22.78
CA THR A 74 10.29 -4.74 -23.39
C THR A 74 11.39 -3.89 -22.78
N ASP A 75 12.07 -4.37 -21.74
CA ASP A 75 13.04 -3.61 -20.93
C ASP A 75 12.44 -2.28 -20.38
N GLU A 76 11.17 -2.31 -20.05
CA GLU A 76 10.45 -1.13 -19.56
C GLU A 76 10.12 -1.22 -18.07
N VAL A 77 10.25 -0.07 -17.40
CA VAL A 77 9.74 0.12 -16.04
C VAL A 77 8.54 1.06 -16.09
N LYS A 78 7.46 0.69 -15.40
CA LYS A 78 6.29 1.55 -15.17
C LYS A 78 6.04 1.71 -13.69
N THR A 79 5.46 2.85 -13.31
CA THR A 79 4.94 3.08 -11.97
C THR A 79 3.43 3.25 -12.02
N ILE A 80 2.76 2.79 -10.99
CA ILE A 80 1.31 2.96 -10.81
C ILE A 80 1.10 3.88 -9.61
N SER A 81 0.40 5.00 -9.85
CA SER A 81 0.20 6.07 -8.87
C SER A 81 -0.85 5.70 -7.83
N GLY A 82 -0.60 4.63 -7.09
CA GLY A 82 -1.53 4.10 -6.08
C GLY A 82 -1.69 4.97 -4.83
N LEU A 83 -1.80 6.28 -4.98
CA LEU A 83 -2.06 7.25 -3.91
C LEU A 83 -3.47 7.84 -4.07
N GLY A 84 -4.27 7.77 -3.01
CA GLY A 84 -5.62 8.33 -2.99
C GLY A 84 -5.63 9.84 -2.89
N ARG A 85 -6.68 10.46 -3.41
CA ARG A 85 -6.90 11.91 -3.33
C ARG A 85 -7.79 12.24 -2.15
N TRP A 86 -7.66 13.47 -1.64
CA TRP A 86 -8.65 14.02 -0.73
C TRP A 86 -10.02 14.10 -1.39
N PRO A 87 -11.12 13.90 -0.64
CA PRO A 87 -12.47 14.19 -1.13
C PRO A 87 -12.57 15.63 -1.64
N LYS A 88 -13.30 15.86 -2.72
CA LYS A 88 -13.43 17.20 -3.34
C LYS A 88 -14.04 18.24 -2.39
N ASP A 89 -14.87 17.79 -1.45
CA ASP A 89 -15.49 18.64 -0.44
C ASP A 89 -14.56 18.93 0.75
N THR A 90 -13.31 18.50 0.68
CA THR A 90 -12.29 18.82 1.68
C THR A 90 -11.50 20.03 1.24
N SER A 91 -11.49 21.10 2.02
CA SER A 91 -10.75 22.33 1.76
C SER A 91 -9.72 22.60 2.85
N LEU A 92 -8.75 23.47 2.55
CA LEU A 92 -7.81 23.95 3.55
C LEU A 92 -8.55 24.67 4.69
N ASP A 93 -9.58 25.47 4.35
CA ASP A 93 -10.38 26.21 5.33
C ASP A 93 -11.12 25.29 6.30
N PHE A 94 -11.54 24.09 5.85
CA PHE A 94 -12.10 23.08 6.73
C PHE A 94 -11.11 22.67 7.83
N PHE A 95 -9.86 22.42 7.49
CA PHE A 95 -8.85 22.03 8.48
C PHE A 95 -8.38 23.21 9.34
N THR A 96 -8.19 24.39 8.75
CA THR A 96 -7.66 25.55 9.49
C THR A 96 -8.73 26.25 10.32
N GLY A 97 -9.97 26.33 9.82
CA GLY A 97 -11.09 27.00 10.49
C GLY A 97 -11.84 26.08 11.46
N GLU A 98 -12.35 24.95 10.97
CA GLU A 98 -13.22 24.07 11.76
C GLU A 98 -12.45 23.13 12.69
N LEU A 99 -11.26 22.67 12.30
CA LEU A 99 -10.46 21.67 13.02
C LEU A 99 -9.19 22.23 13.69
N GLY A 100 -9.02 23.56 13.76
CA GLY A 100 -7.92 24.19 14.48
C GLY A 100 -6.53 23.92 13.90
N SER A 101 -6.41 23.74 12.59
CA SER A 101 -5.16 23.46 11.86
C SER A 101 -4.54 22.08 12.14
N GLU A 102 -5.30 21.18 12.72
CA GLU A 102 -4.87 19.79 12.90
C GLU A 102 -5.73 18.85 12.05
N ILE A 103 -5.13 17.76 11.57
CA ILE A 103 -5.86 16.65 10.97
C ILE A 103 -6.10 15.61 12.07
N PRO A 104 -7.33 15.56 12.67
CA PRO A 104 -7.60 14.63 13.76
C PRO A 104 -7.50 13.19 13.30
N LYS A 105 -7.25 12.26 14.21
CA LYS A 105 -7.37 10.84 13.92
C LYS A 105 -8.83 10.51 13.58
N GLY A 106 -9.02 9.56 12.68
CA GLY A 106 -10.36 9.05 12.33
C GLY A 106 -10.84 9.51 10.97
N ILE A 107 -12.13 9.70 10.81
CA ILE A 107 -12.80 9.83 9.50
C ILE A 107 -12.31 11.01 8.66
N HIS A 108 -11.85 12.09 9.28
CA HIS A 108 -11.34 13.26 8.56
C HIS A 108 -9.95 13.06 7.92
N ARG A 109 -9.28 11.94 8.18
CA ARG A 109 -8.05 11.50 7.46
C ARG A 109 -8.34 10.63 6.25
N THR A 110 -9.60 10.36 5.96
CA THR A 110 -9.98 9.47 4.87
C THR A 110 -9.71 10.13 3.52
N ILE A 111 -8.96 9.44 2.68
CA ILE A 111 -8.76 9.73 1.26
C ILE A 111 -9.55 8.73 0.43
N VAL A 112 -9.69 8.96 -0.87
CA VAL A 112 -10.24 7.96 -1.78
C VAL A 112 -9.38 6.69 -1.71
N PRO A 113 -9.95 5.51 -1.42
CA PRO A 113 -9.22 4.25 -1.46
C PRO A 113 -8.54 4.05 -2.81
N SER A 114 -7.23 3.88 -2.84
CA SER A 114 -6.48 3.73 -4.09
C SER A 114 -5.84 2.35 -4.28
N ALA A 115 -5.61 1.62 -3.19
CA ALA A 115 -5.02 0.30 -3.28
C ALA A 115 -5.83 -0.68 -4.16
N PRO A 116 -7.17 -0.77 -4.08
CA PRO A 116 -7.94 -1.65 -4.95
C PRO A 116 -7.71 -1.32 -6.42
N ASP A 117 -7.73 -0.04 -6.80
CA ASP A 117 -7.52 0.38 -8.18
C ASP A 117 -6.09 0.09 -8.65
N ALA A 118 -5.10 0.33 -7.78
CA ALA A 118 -3.70 0.05 -8.09
C ALA A 118 -3.46 -1.45 -8.34
N TRP A 119 -3.97 -2.32 -7.46
CA TRP A 119 -3.85 -3.77 -7.63
C TRP A 119 -4.56 -4.25 -8.89
N LEU A 120 -5.83 -3.87 -9.08
CA LEU A 120 -6.64 -4.33 -10.21
C LEU A 120 -6.13 -3.77 -11.54
N THR A 121 -5.68 -2.51 -11.60
CA THR A 121 -5.09 -1.93 -12.80
C THR A 121 -3.75 -2.58 -13.14
N THR A 122 -2.94 -2.89 -12.14
CA THR A 122 -1.67 -3.61 -12.35
C THR A 122 -1.91 -5.02 -12.87
N LEU A 123 -2.84 -5.75 -12.27
CA LEU A 123 -3.23 -7.09 -12.71
C LEU A 123 -3.81 -7.08 -14.12
N GLU A 124 -4.72 -6.15 -14.41
CA GLU A 124 -5.37 -6.02 -15.72
C GLU A 124 -4.36 -5.84 -16.85
N ASN A 125 -3.37 -4.94 -16.65
CA ASN A 125 -2.46 -4.52 -17.73
C ASN A 125 -1.20 -5.39 -17.83
N PHE A 126 -0.74 -5.99 -16.76
CA PHE A 126 0.57 -6.65 -16.69
C PHE A 126 0.54 -8.09 -16.17
N GLY A 127 -0.54 -8.50 -15.52
CA GLY A 127 -0.73 -9.86 -15.03
C GLY A 127 -1.27 -10.81 -16.10
N THR A 128 -1.27 -12.10 -15.79
CA THR A 128 -1.73 -13.18 -16.68
C THR A 128 -2.87 -14.00 -16.10
N LEU A 129 -3.00 -14.06 -14.77
CA LEU A 129 -4.01 -14.82 -14.06
C LEU A 129 -5.33 -14.05 -13.87
N SER A 130 -6.39 -14.74 -13.50
CA SER A 130 -7.69 -14.17 -13.14
C SER A 130 -7.61 -13.45 -11.77
N LEU A 131 -8.57 -12.59 -11.50
CA LEU A 131 -8.70 -11.97 -10.19
C LEU A 131 -9.05 -13.01 -9.11
N GLU A 132 -9.84 -14.02 -9.44
CA GLU A 132 -10.13 -15.14 -8.55
C GLU A 132 -8.86 -15.82 -8.05
N GLU A 133 -7.96 -16.23 -8.96
CA GLU A 133 -6.70 -16.87 -8.62
C GLU A 133 -5.82 -15.99 -7.72
N ILE A 134 -5.79 -14.70 -8.00
CA ILE A 134 -4.99 -13.71 -7.25
C ILE A 134 -5.57 -13.41 -5.86
N LEU A 135 -6.88 -13.31 -5.74
CA LEU A 135 -7.54 -12.99 -4.46
C LEU A 135 -7.71 -14.20 -3.54
N GLN A 136 -7.65 -15.42 -4.07
CA GLN A 136 -7.89 -16.63 -3.29
C GLN A 136 -7.06 -16.73 -2.00
N PRO A 137 -5.72 -16.48 -1.99
CA PRO A 137 -4.95 -16.54 -0.76
C PRO A 137 -5.38 -15.48 0.28
N ALA A 138 -5.73 -14.28 -0.16
CA ALA A 138 -6.19 -13.20 0.71
C ALA A 138 -7.59 -13.50 1.28
N LEU A 139 -8.48 -14.04 0.46
CA LEU A 139 -9.81 -14.47 0.84
C LEU A 139 -9.76 -15.57 1.90
N GLU A 140 -8.93 -16.59 1.72
CA GLU A 140 -8.72 -17.69 2.68
C GLU A 140 -8.27 -17.12 4.03
N LEU A 141 -7.25 -16.27 4.05
CA LEU A 141 -6.71 -15.67 5.28
C LEU A 141 -7.70 -14.71 5.98
N ALA A 142 -8.48 -13.96 5.21
CA ALA A 142 -9.49 -13.08 5.80
C ALA A 142 -10.64 -13.88 6.39
N ARG A 143 -11.05 -14.99 5.75
CA ARG A 143 -12.18 -15.86 6.16
C ARG A 143 -11.83 -16.76 7.32
N GLU A 144 -10.71 -17.48 7.23
CA GLU A 144 -10.30 -18.48 8.21
C GLU A 144 -9.46 -17.89 9.33
N GLY A 145 -8.81 -16.77 9.07
CA GLY A 145 -7.99 -16.04 10.01
C GLY A 145 -6.51 -16.47 9.97
N PHE A 146 -5.72 -15.69 10.66
CA PHE A 146 -4.28 -15.91 10.83
C PHE A 146 -3.82 -15.38 12.19
N PRO A 147 -2.72 -15.93 12.77
CA PRO A 147 -2.18 -15.44 14.04
C PRO A 147 -1.52 -14.06 13.85
N ILE A 148 -1.92 -13.07 14.67
CA ILE A 148 -1.34 -11.72 14.58
C ILE A 148 0.05 -11.68 15.23
N SER A 149 0.90 -10.78 14.70
CA SER A 149 2.23 -10.54 15.25
C SER A 149 2.18 -9.71 16.54
N GLY A 150 3.24 -9.82 17.36
CA GLY A 150 3.41 -8.99 18.55
C GLY A 150 3.43 -7.49 18.22
N THR A 151 3.99 -7.10 17.08
CA THR A 151 3.99 -5.70 16.61
C THR A 151 2.58 -5.22 16.35
N THR A 152 1.75 -5.99 15.64
CA THR A 152 0.34 -5.65 15.39
C THR A 152 -0.41 -5.50 16.72
N SER A 153 -0.27 -6.45 17.65
CA SER A 153 -0.89 -6.38 18.97
C SER A 153 -0.50 -5.12 19.74
N GLN A 154 0.79 -4.76 19.74
CA GLN A 154 1.29 -3.56 20.44
C GLN A 154 0.73 -2.27 19.83
N VAL A 155 0.67 -2.16 18.49
CA VAL A 155 0.09 -1.00 17.82
C VAL A 155 -1.38 -0.84 18.15
N LEU A 156 -2.16 -1.93 18.13
CA LEU A 156 -3.58 -1.92 18.48
C LEU A 156 -3.82 -1.52 19.94
N LYS A 157 -3.01 -2.03 20.87
CA LYS A 157 -3.06 -1.63 22.30
C LYS A 157 -2.73 -0.15 22.49
N LYS A 158 -1.71 0.35 21.78
CA LYS A 158 -1.36 1.77 21.81
C LYS A 158 -2.49 2.64 21.23
N LEU A 159 -3.10 2.22 20.12
CA LEU A 159 -4.24 2.91 19.53
C LEU A 159 -5.41 2.97 20.52
N SER A 160 -5.79 1.84 21.13
CA SER A 160 -6.90 1.76 22.11
C SER A 160 -6.70 2.62 23.35
N ALA A 161 -5.46 2.95 23.69
CA ALA A 161 -5.13 3.85 24.80
C ALA A 161 -5.17 5.34 24.42
N THR A 162 -5.27 5.67 23.11
CA THR A 162 -5.19 7.06 22.60
C THR A 162 -6.46 7.54 21.94
N VAL A 163 -7.47 6.70 21.78
CA VAL A 163 -8.78 7.04 21.20
C VAL A 163 -9.89 6.52 22.09
N ASP A 164 -11.07 7.14 21.98
CA ASP A 164 -12.27 6.60 22.61
C ASP A 164 -12.78 5.41 21.79
N LYS A 165 -12.39 4.19 22.24
CA LYS A 165 -12.72 2.93 21.55
C LYS A 165 -14.22 2.62 21.49
N ASP A 166 -14.99 3.20 22.41
CA ASP A 166 -16.43 2.96 22.52
C ASP A 166 -17.25 4.03 21.71
N SER A 167 -16.54 5.01 21.13
CA SER A 167 -17.18 5.96 20.23
C SER A 167 -17.61 5.30 18.92
N LYS A 168 -18.67 5.83 18.31
CA LYS A 168 -19.20 5.37 17.02
C LYS A 168 -18.12 5.30 15.92
N GLU A 169 -17.14 6.18 15.97
CA GLU A 169 -16.06 6.27 14.99
C GLU A 169 -15.11 5.06 15.05
N TRP A 170 -14.84 4.52 16.26
CA TRP A 170 -13.87 3.44 16.46
C TRP A 170 -14.51 2.08 16.74
N GLU A 171 -15.83 2.04 16.93
CA GLU A 171 -16.57 0.81 17.24
C GLU A 171 -16.29 -0.33 16.25
N SER A 172 -16.36 -0.04 14.95
CA SER A 172 -16.11 -1.04 13.90
C SER A 172 -14.68 -1.58 13.93
N THR A 173 -13.69 -0.70 14.19
CA THR A 173 -12.28 -1.08 14.31
C THR A 173 -12.08 -2.04 15.49
N PHE A 174 -12.58 -1.66 16.68
CA PHE A 174 -12.37 -2.49 17.86
C PHE A 174 -13.25 -3.74 17.89
N LYS A 175 -14.36 -3.78 17.18
CA LYS A 175 -15.12 -5.01 16.95
C LYS A 175 -14.30 -6.07 16.22
N ILE A 176 -13.52 -5.67 15.21
CA ILE A 176 -12.65 -6.58 14.44
C ILE A 176 -11.43 -7.00 15.27
N PHE A 177 -10.76 -6.03 15.92
CA PHE A 177 -9.47 -6.26 16.58
C PHE A 177 -9.57 -6.57 18.07
N SER A 178 -10.76 -6.92 18.56
CA SER A 178 -10.97 -7.35 19.96
C SER A 178 -11.74 -8.66 20.02
N ARG A 179 -11.52 -9.39 21.11
CA ARG A 179 -12.32 -10.56 21.50
C ARG A 179 -12.72 -10.42 22.96
N ASN A 180 -14.02 -10.54 23.27
CA ASN A 180 -14.57 -10.38 24.62
C ASN A 180 -14.14 -9.04 25.27
N GLY A 181 -14.17 -7.94 24.50
CA GLY A 181 -13.80 -6.59 24.94
C GLY A 181 -12.30 -6.36 25.20
N LYS A 182 -11.44 -7.32 24.86
CA LYS A 182 -9.98 -7.20 24.99
C LYS A 182 -9.33 -7.19 23.61
N ILE A 183 -8.38 -6.28 23.41
CA ILE A 183 -7.56 -6.23 22.20
C ILE A 183 -6.82 -7.57 22.03
N LEU A 184 -6.77 -8.05 20.78
CA LEU A 184 -6.06 -9.26 20.42
C LEU A 184 -4.58 -9.20 20.83
N ASN A 185 -4.10 -10.29 21.42
CA ASN A 185 -2.69 -10.47 21.77
C ASN A 185 -1.92 -11.11 20.61
N GLU A 186 -0.60 -11.12 20.74
CA GLU A 186 0.25 -11.93 19.88
C GLU A 186 -0.23 -13.38 19.85
N TRP A 187 -0.28 -13.97 18.68
CA TRP A 187 -0.76 -15.32 18.38
C TRP A 187 -2.30 -15.52 18.43
N ASP A 188 -3.07 -14.53 18.88
CA ASP A 188 -4.51 -14.60 18.70
C ASP A 188 -4.86 -14.59 17.20
N VAL A 189 -5.85 -15.38 16.82
CA VAL A 189 -6.29 -15.47 15.43
C VAL A 189 -7.20 -14.29 15.09
N LEU A 190 -6.81 -13.48 14.12
CA LEU A 190 -7.62 -12.42 13.54
C LEU A 190 -8.41 -12.96 12.36
N VAL A 191 -9.73 -12.83 12.40
CA VAL A 191 -10.67 -13.14 11.32
C VAL A 191 -11.31 -11.83 10.85
N GLN A 192 -11.40 -11.62 9.53
CA GLN A 192 -11.93 -10.40 8.92
C GLN A 192 -13.08 -10.75 7.95
N PRO A 193 -14.27 -11.11 8.48
CA PRO A 193 -15.36 -11.66 7.66
C PRO A 193 -15.88 -10.66 6.61
N ASP A 194 -15.98 -9.37 6.96
CA ASP A 194 -16.47 -8.33 6.04
C ASP A 194 -15.48 -8.10 4.88
N LEU A 195 -14.16 -8.19 5.16
CA LEU A 195 -13.13 -8.12 4.12
C LEU A 195 -13.17 -9.37 3.23
N ALA A 196 -13.37 -10.55 3.81
CA ALA A 196 -13.56 -11.79 3.06
C ALA A 196 -14.78 -11.71 2.15
N GLN A 197 -15.90 -11.17 2.63
CA GLN A 197 -17.08 -10.93 1.83
C GLN A 197 -16.81 -9.93 0.67
N THR A 198 -16.06 -8.88 0.93
CA THR A 198 -15.64 -7.94 -0.11
C THR A 198 -14.86 -8.64 -1.22
N PHE A 199 -13.85 -9.46 -0.88
CA PHE A 199 -13.09 -10.23 -1.86
C PHE A 199 -13.97 -11.22 -2.62
N GLN A 200 -14.85 -11.92 -1.93
CA GLN A 200 -15.80 -12.86 -2.55
C GLN A 200 -16.68 -12.15 -3.59
N ARG A 201 -17.24 -10.98 -3.26
CA ARG A 201 -18.08 -10.19 -4.19
C ARG A 201 -17.27 -9.72 -5.42
N LEU A 202 -16.02 -9.31 -5.26
CA LEU A 202 -15.16 -8.94 -6.39
C LEU A 202 -14.90 -10.12 -7.33
N ILE A 203 -14.65 -11.31 -6.79
CA ILE A 203 -14.48 -12.55 -7.55
C ILE A 203 -15.78 -12.90 -8.30
N GLU A 204 -16.93 -12.83 -7.64
CA GLU A 204 -18.23 -13.12 -8.25
C GLU A 204 -18.53 -12.18 -9.43
N VAL A 205 -18.21 -10.89 -9.31
CA VAL A 205 -18.38 -9.94 -10.40
C VAL A 205 -17.43 -10.26 -11.57
N GLU A 206 -16.17 -10.64 -11.30
CA GLU A 206 -15.27 -11.09 -12.35
C GLU A 206 -15.83 -12.30 -13.09
N ILE A 207 -16.26 -13.35 -12.37
CA ILE A 207 -16.82 -14.59 -12.93
C ILE A 207 -18.05 -14.29 -13.80
N GLN A 208 -18.99 -13.47 -13.33
CA GLN A 208 -20.17 -13.06 -14.07
C GLN A 208 -19.83 -12.35 -15.38
N ASN A 209 -18.70 -11.67 -15.44
CA ASN A 209 -18.23 -10.91 -16.61
C ASN A 209 -17.13 -11.63 -17.42
N ALA A 210 -16.80 -12.88 -17.09
CA ALA A 210 -15.72 -13.64 -17.74
C ALA A 210 -15.91 -13.78 -19.25
N HIS A 211 -17.18 -13.80 -19.72
CA HIS A 211 -17.53 -13.84 -21.15
C HIS A 211 -17.06 -12.62 -21.94
N LEU A 212 -16.70 -11.49 -21.29
CA LEU A 212 -16.16 -10.29 -21.90
C LEU A 212 -14.63 -10.35 -22.10
N GLY A 213 -14.00 -11.41 -21.61
CA GLY A 213 -12.54 -11.60 -21.56
C GLY A 213 -11.91 -11.02 -20.30
N ARG A 214 -10.73 -11.57 -19.91
CA ARG A 214 -10.02 -11.34 -18.64
C ARG A 214 -9.93 -9.84 -18.24
N MET A 215 -9.41 -8.99 -19.10
CA MET A 215 -9.21 -7.58 -18.79
C MET A 215 -10.53 -6.87 -18.45
N LYS A 216 -11.57 -7.12 -19.23
CA LYS A 216 -12.88 -6.49 -18.99
C LYS A 216 -13.57 -7.04 -17.75
N ALA A 217 -13.36 -8.31 -17.43
CA ALA A 217 -13.89 -8.93 -16.22
C ALA A 217 -13.23 -8.32 -14.95
N ILE A 218 -11.90 -8.16 -14.95
CA ILE A 218 -11.17 -7.45 -13.87
C ILE A 218 -11.65 -6.00 -13.77
N ARG A 219 -11.84 -5.32 -14.92
CA ARG A 219 -12.38 -3.96 -14.95
C ARG A 219 -13.81 -3.87 -14.39
N ALA A 220 -14.63 -4.88 -14.59
CA ALA A 220 -15.97 -4.95 -14.00
C ALA A 220 -15.90 -5.05 -12.47
N ALA A 221 -15.03 -5.89 -11.93
CA ALA A 221 -14.77 -5.98 -10.48
C ALA A 221 -14.28 -4.65 -9.89
N ARG A 222 -13.35 -3.96 -10.58
CA ARG A 222 -12.94 -2.60 -10.21
C ARG A 222 -14.11 -1.63 -10.18
N ASN A 223 -14.96 -1.64 -11.22
CA ASN A 223 -16.11 -0.74 -11.28
C ASN A 223 -17.15 -1.04 -10.20
N PHE A 224 -17.31 -2.28 -9.81
CA PHE A 224 -18.16 -2.66 -8.69
C PHE A 224 -17.68 -2.02 -7.37
N PHE A 225 -16.36 -1.96 -7.14
CA PHE A 225 -15.82 -1.29 -5.96
C PHE A 225 -16.04 0.23 -5.99
N TYR A 226 -15.84 0.90 -7.14
CA TYR A 226 -15.80 2.36 -7.22
C TYR A 226 -17.11 3.01 -7.68
N LYS A 227 -18.03 2.25 -8.30
CA LYS A 227 -19.28 2.76 -8.90
C LYS A 227 -20.50 1.91 -8.56
N GLY A 228 -20.31 0.78 -7.89
CA GLY A 228 -21.38 -0.16 -7.50
C GLY A 228 -21.74 -0.03 -6.02
N GLU A 229 -22.36 -1.08 -5.52
CA GLU A 229 -22.87 -1.15 -4.14
C GLU A 229 -21.79 -0.92 -3.08
N LEU A 230 -20.55 -1.40 -3.29
CA LEU A 230 -19.45 -1.13 -2.35
C LEU A 230 -19.16 0.36 -2.23
N ALA A 231 -19.22 1.13 -3.31
CA ALA A 231 -19.07 2.57 -3.27
C ALA A 231 -20.16 3.23 -2.42
N GLU A 232 -21.40 2.77 -2.57
CA GLU A 232 -22.54 3.28 -1.79
C GLU A 232 -22.39 2.97 -0.29
N GLU A 233 -21.97 1.76 0.07
CA GLU A 233 -21.71 1.34 1.43
C GLU A 233 -20.59 2.20 2.07
N ILE A 234 -19.45 2.37 1.37
CA ILE A 234 -18.30 3.16 1.84
C ILE A 234 -18.71 4.63 2.08
N VAL A 235 -19.42 5.23 1.13
CA VAL A 235 -19.84 6.64 1.23
C VAL A 235 -20.89 6.82 2.31
N SER A 236 -21.85 5.90 2.42
CA SER A 236 -22.87 5.92 3.47
C SER A 236 -22.23 5.84 4.85
N TYR A 237 -21.31 4.92 5.06
CA TYR A 237 -20.58 4.80 6.32
C TYR A 237 -19.74 6.05 6.62
N SER A 238 -18.97 6.56 5.65
CA SER A 238 -18.22 7.80 5.79
C SER A 238 -19.09 8.96 6.24
N LYS A 239 -20.21 9.19 5.55
CA LYS A 239 -21.17 10.26 5.91
C LYS A 239 -21.78 10.08 7.28
N SER A 240 -22.06 8.85 7.72
CA SER A 240 -22.61 8.56 9.05
C SER A 240 -21.70 9.00 10.20
N LEU A 241 -20.40 9.17 9.91
CA LEU A 241 -19.36 9.63 10.83
C LEU A 241 -18.93 11.09 10.57
N GLY A 242 -19.61 11.83 9.68
CA GLY A 242 -19.25 13.20 9.31
C GLY A 242 -18.12 13.32 8.28
N GLY A 243 -17.74 12.21 7.63
CA GLY A 243 -16.73 12.19 6.57
C GLY A 243 -17.20 12.90 5.30
N LYS A 244 -16.23 13.35 4.50
CA LYS A 244 -16.46 14.17 3.29
C LYS A 244 -16.50 13.35 1.99
N LEU A 245 -16.24 12.03 2.04
CA LEU A 245 -16.18 11.19 0.84
C LEU A 245 -17.55 11.13 0.13
N SER A 246 -17.53 11.25 -1.19
CA SER A 246 -18.71 11.21 -2.05
C SER A 246 -18.62 10.10 -3.10
N LEU A 247 -19.77 9.69 -3.66
CA LEU A 247 -19.81 8.74 -4.78
C LEU A 247 -19.04 9.27 -6.00
N ARG A 248 -19.04 10.59 -6.20
CA ARG A 248 -18.31 11.23 -7.28
C ARG A 248 -16.80 11.11 -7.10
N ASP A 249 -16.30 11.23 -5.87
CA ASP A 249 -14.87 11.06 -5.58
C ASP A 249 -14.40 9.65 -5.95
N LEU A 250 -15.19 8.63 -5.61
CA LEU A 250 -14.92 7.25 -5.97
C LEU A 250 -15.04 7.02 -7.48
N ALA A 251 -16.13 7.48 -8.10
CA ALA A 251 -16.41 7.23 -9.51
C ALA A 251 -15.39 7.89 -10.46
N ASP A 252 -14.89 9.07 -10.11
CA ASP A 252 -13.93 9.86 -10.88
C ASP A 252 -12.47 9.44 -10.60
N PHE A 253 -12.24 8.57 -9.61
CA PHE A 253 -10.89 8.13 -9.24
C PHE A 253 -10.35 7.09 -10.22
N ASN A 254 -9.11 7.29 -10.64
CA ASN A 254 -8.31 6.30 -11.37
C ASN A 254 -6.85 6.49 -11.00
N VAL A 255 -6.12 5.41 -10.84
CA VAL A 255 -4.65 5.43 -10.79
C VAL A 255 -4.09 5.66 -12.19
N GLU A 256 -2.91 6.24 -12.27
CA GLU A 256 -2.20 6.47 -13.53
C GLU A 256 -1.04 5.49 -13.66
N ILE A 257 -0.83 4.97 -14.88
CA ILE A 257 0.37 4.21 -15.24
C ILE A 257 1.35 5.21 -15.81
N GLU A 258 2.50 5.36 -15.17
CA GLU A 258 3.45 6.42 -15.44
C GLU A 258 4.84 5.90 -15.78
N THR A 259 5.61 6.73 -16.47
CA THR A 259 7.06 6.55 -16.57
C THR A 259 7.71 6.94 -15.23
N PRO A 260 8.60 6.12 -14.68
CA PRO A 260 9.28 6.44 -13.43
C PRO A 260 10.15 7.68 -13.53
N VAL A 261 10.36 8.34 -12.41
CA VAL A 261 11.41 9.38 -12.30
C VAL A 261 12.76 8.68 -12.29
N THR A 262 13.62 9.10 -13.21
CA THR A 262 14.97 8.56 -13.37
C THR A 262 16.00 9.55 -12.82
N SER A 263 16.91 9.07 -12.00
CA SER A 263 18.10 9.79 -11.57
C SER A 263 19.33 8.92 -11.84
N ARG A 264 20.49 9.56 -12.00
CA ARG A 264 21.75 8.85 -12.24
C ARG A 264 22.64 8.95 -11.00
N TYR A 265 23.25 7.83 -10.64
CA TYR A 265 24.27 7.74 -9.60
C TYR A 265 25.42 6.88 -10.09
N LYS A 266 26.56 7.46 -10.35
CA LYS A 266 27.70 6.78 -11.00
C LYS A 266 27.26 6.13 -12.33
N ASN A 267 27.39 4.83 -12.43
CA ASN A 267 27.02 4.05 -13.62
C ASN A 267 25.62 3.43 -13.52
N TYR A 268 24.84 3.79 -12.50
CA TYR A 268 23.53 3.24 -12.26
C TYR A 268 22.43 4.24 -12.59
N GLU A 269 21.36 3.76 -13.17
CA GLU A 269 20.09 4.45 -13.21
C GLU A 269 19.26 4.05 -11.98
N VAL A 270 18.72 5.04 -11.29
CA VAL A 270 17.86 4.86 -10.12
C VAL A 270 16.46 5.33 -10.48
N LEU A 271 15.54 4.39 -10.51
CA LEU A 271 14.15 4.60 -10.88
C LEU A 271 13.28 4.68 -9.62
N THR A 272 12.40 5.66 -9.56
CA THR A 272 11.49 5.86 -8.42
C THR A 272 10.09 6.23 -8.89
N CYS A 273 9.10 6.07 -8.02
CA CYS A 273 7.79 6.68 -8.22
C CYS A 273 7.91 8.21 -8.30
N GLY A 274 6.90 8.85 -8.89
CA GLY A 274 6.86 10.30 -9.10
C GLY A 274 6.82 11.15 -7.83
N PRO A 275 6.82 12.50 -7.96
CA PRO A 275 6.86 13.43 -6.82
C PRO A 275 5.62 13.38 -5.93
N TRP A 276 4.56 12.71 -6.33
CA TRP A 276 3.43 12.36 -5.47
C TRP A 276 3.80 11.38 -4.35
N SER A 277 5.00 10.81 -4.42
CA SER A 277 5.61 9.93 -3.41
C SER A 277 6.91 10.54 -2.89
N GLN A 278 7.60 9.82 -2.00
CA GLN A 278 8.94 10.22 -1.52
C GLN A 278 10.08 9.66 -2.38
N GLY A 279 9.76 8.99 -3.50
CA GLY A 279 10.74 8.37 -4.39
C GLY A 279 11.90 9.29 -4.79
N PRO A 280 11.63 10.51 -5.32
CA PRO A 280 12.69 11.41 -5.79
C PRO A 280 13.68 11.86 -4.72
N VAL A 281 13.33 11.82 -3.41
CA VAL A 281 14.28 12.09 -2.31
C VAL A 281 15.51 11.20 -2.42
N THR A 282 15.32 9.91 -2.73
CA THR A 282 16.43 8.96 -2.88
C THR A 282 17.38 9.39 -4.02
N GLY A 283 16.80 9.76 -5.17
CA GLY A 283 17.58 10.25 -6.31
C GLY A 283 18.38 11.52 -5.99
N GLN A 284 17.74 12.49 -5.34
CA GLN A 284 18.40 13.75 -4.92
C GLN A 284 19.56 13.49 -3.95
N VAL A 285 19.35 12.67 -2.92
CA VAL A 285 20.40 12.31 -1.96
C VAL A 285 21.57 11.64 -2.68
N LEU A 286 21.32 10.68 -3.55
CA LEU A 286 22.37 10.00 -4.30
C LEU A 286 23.15 10.95 -5.20
N GLN A 287 22.47 11.85 -5.93
CA GLN A 287 23.12 12.84 -6.80
C GLN A 287 23.98 13.84 -6.01
N MET A 288 23.51 14.31 -4.84
CA MET A 288 24.32 15.19 -3.98
C MET A 288 25.57 14.49 -3.48
N LEU A 289 25.48 13.20 -3.15
CA LEU A 289 26.60 12.41 -2.61
C LEU A 289 27.51 11.82 -3.70
N GLU A 290 27.19 12.00 -4.98
CA GLU A 290 27.93 11.33 -6.08
C GLU A 290 29.42 11.70 -6.13
N LYS A 291 29.74 12.98 -5.86
CA LYS A 291 31.10 13.50 -5.90
C LYS A 291 31.88 13.27 -4.61
N ASP A 292 31.18 12.88 -3.55
CA ASP A 292 31.78 12.66 -2.24
C ASP A 292 32.38 11.25 -2.16
N LYS A 293 33.47 11.15 -1.40
CA LYS A 293 34.14 9.86 -1.16
C LYS A 293 33.45 9.03 -0.06
N ILE A 294 32.11 9.05 -0.04
CA ILE A 294 31.33 8.38 1.02
C ILE A 294 31.69 6.89 1.16
N SER A 295 32.04 6.22 0.06
CA SER A 295 32.43 4.81 0.06
C SER A 295 33.77 4.53 0.77
N THR A 296 34.58 5.56 1.00
CA THR A 296 35.85 5.47 1.73
C THR A 296 35.74 5.85 3.19
N MET A 297 34.61 6.40 3.61
CA MET A 297 34.34 6.73 5.01
C MET A 297 34.02 5.49 5.82
N SER A 298 34.42 5.46 7.09
CA SER A 298 33.98 4.41 7.99
C SER A 298 32.47 4.52 8.21
N PRO A 299 31.70 3.43 8.06
CA PRO A 299 30.28 3.46 8.36
C PRO A 299 30.02 3.97 9.78
N ASN A 300 29.03 4.86 9.92
CA ASN A 300 28.65 5.49 11.19
C ASN A 300 29.73 6.43 11.82
N SER A 301 30.77 6.79 11.06
CA SER A 301 31.67 7.87 11.53
C SER A 301 30.92 9.20 11.59
N PRO A 302 31.39 10.17 12.42
CA PRO A 302 30.78 11.50 12.48
C PRO A 302 30.66 12.17 11.12
N ASP A 303 31.70 12.12 10.29
CA ASP A 303 31.72 12.72 8.95
C ASP A 303 30.72 12.04 8.01
N TYR A 304 30.61 10.69 8.06
CA TYR A 304 29.63 9.93 7.29
C TYR A 304 28.21 10.34 7.67
N ILE A 305 27.91 10.36 8.97
CA ILE A 305 26.57 10.72 9.48
C ILE A 305 26.26 12.18 9.14
N HIS A 306 27.21 13.09 9.33
CA HIS A 306 27.04 14.51 9.02
C HIS A 306 26.69 14.73 7.55
N LEU A 307 27.49 14.16 6.63
CA LEU A 307 27.29 14.34 5.20
C LEU A 307 25.93 13.77 4.74
N LEU A 308 25.59 12.56 5.18
CA LEU A 308 24.30 11.94 4.87
C LEU A 308 23.11 12.75 5.42
N SER A 309 23.24 13.26 6.66
CA SER A 309 22.19 14.08 7.29
C SER A 309 21.97 15.40 6.55
N GLN A 310 23.05 16.06 6.07
CA GLN A 310 22.93 17.28 5.27
C GLN A 310 22.21 17.03 3.94
N ALA A 311 22.58 15.97 3.22
CA ALA A 311 21.94 15.61 1.96
C ALA A 311 20.43 15.26 2.17
N LEU A 312 20.11 14.55 3.24
CA LEU A 312 18.72 14.26 3.62
C LEU A 312 17.95 15.54 3.96
N ASN A 313 18.52 16.44 4.78
CA ASN A 313 17.87 17.68 5.16
C ASN A 313 17.50 18.53 3.95
N LEU A 314 18.42 18.68 2.99
CA LEU A 314 18.16 19.43 1.76
C LEU A 314 17.06 18.76 0.93
N SER A 315 17.13 17.45 0.72
CA SER A 315 16.12 16.71 -0.04
C SER A 315 14.73 16.73 0.62
N PHE A 316 14.67 16.65 1.94
CA PHE A 316 13.40 16.76 2.67
C PHE A 316 12.86 18.19 2.69
N SER A 317 13.72 19.23 2.64
CA SER A 317 13.28 20.61 2.44
C SER A 317 12.58 20.77 1.10
N ASP A 318 13.17 20.27 0.02
CA ASP A 318 12.54 20.27 -1.31
C ASP A 318 11.24 19.47 -1.32
N ARG A 319 11.25 18.29 -0.67
CA ARG A 319 10.03 17.48 -0.54
C ARG A 319 8.88 18.25 0.11
N HIS A 320 9.15 19.00 1.16
CA HIS A 320 8.10 19.77 1.85
C HIS A 320 7.54 20.90 1.00
N HIS A 321 8.32 21.46 0.08
CA HIS A 321 7.89 22.57 -0.76
C HIS A 321 7.31 22.15 -2.10
N TYR A 322 7.83 21.07 -2.71
CA TYR A 322 7.58 20.76 -4.12
C TYR A 322 6.94 19.40 -4.37
N TYR A 323 6.90 18.49 -3.36
CA TYR A 323 6.34 17.16 -3.56
C TYR A 323 4.93 17.09 -3.03
N GLY A 324 4.06 16.42 -3.77
CA GLY A 324 2.67 16.21 -3.41
C GLY A 324 1.85 15.77 -4.61
N ASP A 325 0.54 15.78 -4.47
CA ASP A 325 -0.35 15.51 -5.59
C ASP A 325 -0.13 16.57 -6.68
N ARG A 326 0.03 16.11 -7.93
CA ARG A 326 0.32 16.96 -9.11
C ARG A 326 -0.65 18.12 -9.33
N LYS A 327 -1.85 18.07 -8.75
CA LYS A 327 -2.87 19.11 -8.89
C LYS A 327 -2.80 20.19 -7.81
N SER A 328 -1.99 19.99 -6.80
CA SER A 328 -1.81 20.93 -5.69
C SER A 328 -0.49 21.71 -5.73
N VAL A 329 0.36 21.42 -6.70
CA VAL A 329 1.62 22.15 -6.93
C VAL A 329 1.46 23.04 -8.16
N VAL A 330 0.71 24.11 -7.99
CA VAL A 330 0.69 25.27 -8.89
C VAL A 330 0.90 26.51 -8.04
#